data_bdb336fd77de4598ff3fa34f2d8d9d95
#
_entry.id   bdb336fd77de4598ff3fa34f2d8d9d95
#
_cell.length_a   1.000
_cell.length_b   1.000
_cell.length_c   1.000
_cell.angle_alpha   90.00
_cell.angle_beta   90.00
_cell.angle_gamma   90.00
#
_symmetry.space_group_name_H-M   'P 1'
#
loop_
_entity.id
_entity.type
_entity.pdbx_description
1 polymer ?
#
loop_
_entity_poly.entity_id
_entity_poly.type
_entity_poly.pdbx_seq_one_letter_code
_entity_poly.pdbx_strand_id
1 'polypeptide(L)'
;ASQNIEDVKSRELKRQQELTDRGIGTQASLDEAMIAFRSASNAVTLAQRQVDAAATALGGDPQAKADTLPSVRAALAARQSAERHLEQTNITAATGGTVSQIESLNVGAFLAAGTGIAKLVDNSQTWVEANFKETQIADLTPGQPVTIEVDAYPGMELHGTVDSFASATGSQFSLIPAQNATGNWVKVVQRVPVRIQITDTPDRPLRDGMSVSVSVDTGHNRLEGLK
;
A
#
# COMPACT_ATOMS: atom_id res chain seq x y z
N ALA A 1 -40.98 -20.98 29.76
CA ALA A 1 -41.39 -21.91 30.82
C ALA A 1 -41.24 -21.29 32.22
N SER A 2 -40.05 -20.80 32.60
CA SER A 2 -39.80 -20.25 33.96
C SER A 2 -40.68 -19.05 34.29
N GLN A 3 -40.91 -18.12 33.35
CA GLN A 3 -41.83 -16.98 33.56
C GLN A 3 -43.25 -17.39 33.82
N ASN A 4 -43.78 -18.41 33.13
CA ASN A 4 -45.13 -18.90 33.38
C ASN A 4 -45.26 -19.51 34.79
N ILE A 5 -44.21 -20.16 35.31
CA ILE A 5 -44.19 -20.70 36.67
C ILE A 5 -44.18 -19.56 37.69
N GLU A 6 -43.37 -18.53 37.47
CA GLU A 6 -43.34 -17.34 38.33
C GLU A 6 -44.70 -16.66 38.38
N ASP A 7 -45.38 -16.47 37.23
CA ASP A 7 -46.73 -15.88 37.17
C ASP A 7 -47.77 -16.70 37.96
N VAL A 8 -47.72 -18.03 37.89
CA VAL A 8 -48.60 -18.90 38.66
C VAL A 8 -48.32 -18.75 40.14
N LYS A 9 -47.02 -18.75 40.54
CA LYS A 9 -46.62 -18.61 41.96
C LYS A 9 -46.92 -17.22 42.51
N SER A 10 -46.83 -16.18 41.68
CA SER A 10 -47.23 -14.81 42.06
C SER A 10 -48.71 -14.70 42.38
N ARG A 11 -49.55 -15.33 41.52
CA ARG A 11 -51.01 -15.38 41.76
C ARG A 11 -51.35 -16.18 43.01
N GLU A 12 -50.67 -17.29 43.24
CA GLU A 12 -50.85 -18.09 44.44
C GLU A 12 -50.46 -17.32 45.69
N LEU A 13 -49.34 -16.62 45.70
CA LEU A 13 -48.88 -15.76 46.76
C LEU A 13 -49.94 -14.68 47.10
N LYS A 14 -50.47 -13.99 46.09
CA LYS A 14 -51.53 -12.96 46.29
C LYS A 14 -52.75 -13.56 46.87
N ARG A 15 -53.18 -14.73 46.41
CA ARG A 15 -54.34 -15.42 46.98
C ARG A 15 -54.17 -15.76 48.50
N GLN A 16 -53.00 -16.30 48.86
CA GLN A 16 -52.69 -16.65 50.24
C GLN A 16 -52.60 -15.39 51.14
N GLN A 17 -52.05 -14.31 50.56
CA GLN A 17 -52.04 -13.01 51.26
C GLN A 17 -53.44 -12.51 51.56
N GLU A 18 -54.34 -12.51 50.56
CA GLU A 18 -55.75 -12.08 50.77
C GLU A 18 -56.50 -12.96 51.74
N LEU A 19 -56.26 -14.27 51.77
CA LEU A 19 -56.89 -15.19 52.75
C LEU A 19 -56.38 -14.93 54.16
N THR A 20 -55.11 -14.65 54.35
CA THR A 20 -54.48 -14.35 55.59
C THR A 20 -54.98 -13.00 56.14
N ASP A 21 -55.09 -11.98 55.30
CA ASP A 21 -55.62 -10.65 55.67
C ASP A 21 -57.08 -10.71 56.08
N ARG A 22 -57.86 -11.66 55.56
CA ARG A 22 -59.24 -11.92 55.96
C ARG A 22 -59.40 -12.84 57.21
N GLY A 23 -58.26 -13.28 57.79
CA GLY A 23 -58.25 -14.18 58.93
C GLY A 23 -58.64 -15.63 58.66
N ILE A 24 -58.71 -16.04 57.38
CA ILE A 24 -59.10 -17.39 56.95
C ILE A 24 -57.86 -18.23 56.65
N GLY A 25 -56.71 -17.59 56.24
CA GLY A 25 -55.45 -18.22 55.93
C GLY A 25 -54.55 -18.39 57.16
N THR A 26 -53.57 -19.31 57.06
CA THR A 26 -52.52 -19.47 58.08
C THR A 26 -51.23 -18.76 57.68
N GLN A 27 -50.44 -18.28 58.60
CA GLN A 27 -49.14 -17.69 58.35
C GLN A 27 -48.20 -18.69 57.65
N ALA A 28 -48.30 -19.98 58.06
CA ALA A 28 -47.47 -21.02 57.43
C ALA A 28 -47.75 -21.19 55.95
N SER A 29 -49.00 -21.12 55.47
CA SER A 29 -49.35 -21.21 54.07
C SER A 29 -48.93 -19.98 53.26
N LEU A 30 -48.91 -18.80 53.89
CA LEU A 30 -48.40 -17.58 53.30
C LEU A 30 -46.85 -17.66 53.08
N ASP A 31 -46.14 -18.13 54.12
CA ASP A 31 -44.68 -18.28 54.07
C ASP A 31 -44.26 -19.30 53.05
N GLU A 32 -44.99 -20.43 52.92
CA GLU A 32 -44.76 -21.44 51.84
C GLU A 32 -44.96 -20.85 50.45
N ALA A 33 -46.06 -20.09 50.26
CA ALA A 33 -46.32 -19.43 48.98
C ALA A 33 -45.26 -18.39 48.65
N MET A 34 -44.71 -17.65 49.62
CA MET A 34 -43.66 -16.68 49.51
C MET A 34 -42.33 -17.36 49.09
N ILE A 35 -41.98 -18.48 49.72
CA ILE A 35 -40.78 -19.27 49.39
C ILE A 35 -40.89 -19.81 47.97
N ALA A 36 -42.06 -20.35 47.59
CA ALA A 36 -42.30 -20.87 46.25
C ALA A 36 -42.20 -19.77 45.18
N PHE A 37 -42.72 -18.58 45.41
CA PHE A 37 -42.59 -17.44 44.49
C PHE A 37 -41.12 -17.00 44.36
N ARG A 38 -40.39 -16.83 45.50
CA ARG A 38 -38.96 -16.47 45.45
C ARG A 38 -38.13 -17.48 44.68
N SER A 39 -38.39 -18.78 44.86
CA SER A 39 -37.71 -19.83 44.10
C SER A 39 -37.99 -19.73 42.60
N ALA A 40 -39.23 -19.48 42.19
CA ALA A 40 -39.61 -19.28 40.81
C ALA A 40 -38.95 -18.03 40.19
N SER A 41 -38.93 -16.91 40.94
CA SER A 41 -38.29 -15.65 40.52
C SER A 41 -36.77 -15.79 40.32
N ASN A 42 -36.12 -16.51 41.26
CA ASN A 42 -34.70 -16.84 41.12
C ASN A 42 -34.42 -17.69 39.88
N ALA A 43 -35.29 -18.65 39.56
CA ALA A 43 -35.16 -19.46 38.35
C ALA A 43 -35.30 -18.64 37.06
N VAL A 44 -36.19 -17.64 37.02
CA VAL A 44 -36.31 -16.69 35.89
C VAL A 44 -35.04 -15.85 35.77
N THR A 45 -34.53 -15.31 36.88
CA THR A 45 -33.29 -14.53 36.88
C THR A 45 -32.11 -15.34 36.39
N LEU A 46 -31.98 -16.60 36.81
CA LEU A 46 -30.90 -17.48 36.36
C LEU A 46 -31.03 -17.76 34.85
N ALA A 47 -32.24 -18.06 34.37
CA ALA A 47 -32.48 -18.30 32.95
C ALA A 47 -32.15 -17.04 32.08
N GLN A 48 -32.52 -15.85 32.59
CA GLN A 48 -32.19 -14.59 31.91
C GLN A 48 -30.68 -14.38 31.81
N ARG A 49 -29.94 -14.59 32.89
CA ARG A 49 -28.46 -14.49 32.88
C ARG A 49 -27.82 -15.49 31.92
N GLN A 50 -28.40 -16.69 31.74
CA GLN A 50 -27.92 -17.64 30.78
C GLN A 50 -28.15 -17.16 29.35
N VAL A 51 -29.31 -16.56 29.05
CA VAL A 51 -29.59 -15.93 27.75
C VAL A 51 -28.62 -14.79 27.46
N ASP A 52 -28.40 -13.91 28.45
CA ASP A 52 -27.49 -12.77 28.32
C ASP A 52 -26.05 -13.21 28.08
N ALA A 53 -25.61 -14.25 28.80
CA ALA A 53 -24.28 -14.84 28.57
C ALA A 53 -24.14 -15.43 27.17
N ALA A 54 -25.15 -16.15 26.67
CA ALA A 54 -25.18 -16.69 25.32
C ALA A 54 -25.21 -15.55 24.27
N ALA A 55 -26.00 -14.51 24.49
CA ALA A 55 -26.05 -13.34 23.61
C ALA A 55 -24.72 -12.60 23.56
N THR A 56 -24.02 -12.49 24.69
CA THR A 56 -22.67 -11.88 24.73
C THR A 56 -21.68 -12.63 23.87
N ALA A 57 -21.72 -13.95 23.84
CA ALA A 57 -20.88 -14.77 22.95
C ALA A 57 -21.17 -14.51 21.46
N LEU A 58 -22.36 -14.05 21.13
CA LEU A 58 -22.79 -13.63 19.79
C LEU A 58 -22.59 -12.12 19.53
N GLY A 59 -21.81 -11.42 20.38
CA GLY A 59 -21.59 -9.99 20.24
C GLY A 59 -22.74 -9.12 20.72
N GLY A 60 -23.65 -9.67 21.52
CA GLY A 60 -24.80 -8.97 22.11
C GLY A 60 -26.09 -9.05 21.28
N ASP A 61 -26.05 -9.56 20.05
CA ASP A 61 -27.20 -9.74 19.18
C ASP A 61 -27.41 -11.23 18.85
N PRO A 62 -28.48 -11.88 19.35
CA PRO A 62 -28.80 -13.27 19.06
C PRO A 62 -29.12 -13.55 17.57
N GLN A 63 -29.43 -12.50 16.81
CA GLN A 63 -29.74 -12.58 15.38
C GLN A 63 -28.62 -12.08 14.50
N ALA A 64 -27.43 -11.80 15.08
CA ALA A 64 -26.26 -11.34 14.33
C ALA A 64 -25.89 -12.33 13.21
N LYS A 65 -25.57 -11.81 12.03
CA LYS A 65 -25.05 -12.64 10.94
C LYS A 65 -23.70 -13.20 11.33
N ALA A 66 -23.42 -14.44 10.90
CA ALA A 66 -22.17 -15.13 11.23
C ALA A 66 -20.91 -14.32 10.90
N ASP A 67 -20.89 -13.59 9.78
CA ASP A 67 -19.80 -12.76 9.32
C ASP A 67 -19.55 -11.51 10.18
N THR A 68 -20.54 -11.09 10.97
CA THR A 68 -20.40 -9.95 11.90
C THR A 68 -19.85 -10.35 13.26
N LEU A 69 -19.83 -11.65 13.58
CA LEU A 69 -19.34 -12.15 14.85
C LEU A 69 -17.83 -11.87 15.04
N PRO A 70 -17.40 -11.38 16.21
CA PRO A 70 -15.99 -11.06 16.45
C PRO A 70 -15.03 -12.22 16.20
N SER A 71 -15.42 -13.45 16.56
CA SER A 71 -14.64 -14.67 16.32
C SER A 71 -14.49 -15.00 14.83
N VAL A 72 -15.56 -14.84 14.06
CA VAL A 72 -15.56 -15.08 12.60
C VAL A 72 -14.72 -14.00 11.91
N ARG A 73 -14.86 -12.72 12.31
CA ARG A 73 -14.03 -11.63 11.78
C ARG A 73 -12.55 -11.84 12.05
N ALA A 74 -12.20 -12.29 13.26
CA ALA A 74 -10.82 -12.62 13.62
C ALA A 74 -10.28 -13.77 12.73
N ALA A 75 -11.07 -14.83 12.52
CA ALA A 75 -10.70 -15.94 11.65
C ALA A 75 -10.56 -15.51 10.18
N LEU A 76 -11.44 -14.64 9.68
CA LEU A 76 -11.34 -14.08 8.32
C LEU A 76 -10.09 -13.21 8.16
N ALA A 77 -9.76 -12.38 9.16
CA ALA A 77 -8.54 -11.57 9.15
C ALA A 77 -7.27 -12.45 9.15
N ALA A 78 -7.26 -13.51 9.93
CA ALA A 78 -6.16 -14.48 9.95
C ALA A 78 -6.01 -15.20 8.59
N ARG A 79 -7.11 -15.62 7.98
CA ARG A 79 -7.14 -16.23 6.63
C ARG A 79 -6.59 -15.26 5.60
N GLN A 80 -7.07 -14.01 5.56
CA GLN A 80 -6.59 -13.00 4.62
C GLN A 80 -5.09 -12.70 4.80
N SER A 81 -4.60 -12.74 6.05
CA SER A 81 -3.16 -12.59 6.31
C SER A 81 -2.37 -13.77 5.73
N ALA A 82 -2.84 -15.00 5.91
CA ALA A 82 -2.20 -16.19 5.36
C ALA A 82 -2.24 -16.19 3.81
N GLU A 83 -3.34 -15.76 3.21
CA GLU A 83 -3.47 -15.60 1.75
C GLU A 83 -2.46 -14.60 1.20
N ARG A 84 -2.30 -13.42 1.83
CA ARG A 84 -1.27 -12.44 1.43
C ARG A 84 0.15 -13.02 1.57
N HIS A 85 0.44 -13.75 2.63
CA HIS A 85 1.75 -14.39 2.78
C HIS A 85 2.00 -15.43 1.67
N LEU A 86 0.96 -16.19 1.31
CA LEU A 86 1.06 -17.15 0.21
C LEU A 86 1.31 -16.46 -1.14
N GLU A 87 0.59 -15.37 -1.43
CA GLU A 87 0.82 -14.57 -2.65
C GLU A 87 2.25 -14.02 -2.71
N GLN A 88 2.79 -13.57 -1.58
CA GLN A 88 4.16 -13.05 -1.48
C GLN A 88 5.25 -14.13 -1.66
N THR A 89 4.90 -15.41 -1.61
CA THR A 89 5.84 -16.49 -1.96
C THR A 89 6.09 -16.60 -3.46
N ASN A 90 5.21 -16.03 -4.27
CA ASN A 90 5.33 -16.04 -5.72
C ASN A 90 5.70 -14.64 -6.22
N ILE A 91 6.98 -14.43 -6.47
CA ILE A 91 7.51 -13.14 -6.92
C ILE A 91 7.43 -13.05 -8.43
N THR A 92 6.61 -12.13 -8.93
CA THR A 92 6.44 -11.86 -10.36
C THR A 92 7.00 -10.49 -10.72
N ALA A 93 7.45 -10.33 -11.96
CA ALA A 93 7.87 -9.04 -12.50
C ALA A 93 6.67 -8.08 -12.55
N ALA A 94 6.85 -6.84 -12.09
CA ALA A 94 5.79 -5.82 -12.12
C ALA A 94 5.52 -5.27 -13.53
N THR A 95 6.54 -5.29 -14.39
CA THR A 95 6.47 -4.80 -15.79
C THR A 95 7.19 -5.78 -16.71
N GLY A 96 6.96 -5.64 -18.02
CA GLY A 96 7.77 -6.31 -19.03
C GLY A 96 9.19 -5.73 -19.04
N GLY A 97 10.19 -6.54 -19.37
CA GLY A 97 11.57 -6.06 -19.42
C GLY A 97 12.60 -7.19 -19.44
N THR A 98 13.86 -6.81 -19.33
CA THR A 98 14.99 -7.75 -19.27
C THR A 98 15.47 -7.88 -17.83
N VAL A 99 15.50 -9.12 -17.35
CA VAL A 99 16.04 -9.41 -16.01
C VAL A 99 17.57 -9.47 -16.07
N SER A 100 18.22 -8.80 -15.13
CA SER A 100 19.67 -8.78 -14.99
C SER A 100 20.10 -8.98 -13.55
N GLN A 101 21.39 -9.30 -13.32
CA GLN A 101 21.98 -9.48 -11.99
C GLN A 101 21.29 -10.59 -11.15
N ILE A 102 21.10 -11.75 -11.76
CA ILE A 102 20.48 -12.93 -11.11
C ILE A 102 21.52 -13.95 -10.63
N GLU A 103 22.82 -13.67 -10.76
CA GLU A 103 23.91 -14.63 -10.48
C GLU A 103 23.95 -15.07 -9.00
N SER A 104 23.40 -14.25 -8.09
CA SER A 104 23.33 -14.58 -6.66
C SER A 104 22.13 -15.45 -6.29
N LEU A 105 21.23 -15.74 -7.25
CA LEU A 105 20.01 -16.47 -7.01
C LEU A 105 20.20 -17.96 -7.27
N ASN A 106 20.27 -18.75 -6.20
CA ASN A 106 20.42 -20.20 -6.28
C ASN A 106 19.19 -20.89 -5.70
N VAL A 107 18.79 -22.02 -6.33
CA VAL A 107 17.73 -22.88 -5.79
C VAL A 107 18.14 -23.41 -4.41
N GLY A 108 17.27 -23.24 -3.41
CA GLY A 108 17.53 -23.63 -2.03
C GLY A 108 18.17 -22.52 -1.18
N ALA A 109 18.49 -21.36 -1.75
CA ALA A 109 18.97 -20.22 -0.98
C ALA A 109 17.85 -19.61 -0.11
N PHE A 110 18.20 -19.21 1.10
CA PHE A 110 17.28 -18.45 1.95
C PHE A 110 17.27 -16.99 1.55
N LEU A 111 16.08 -16.46 1.29
CA LEU A 111 15.85 -15.05 0.97
C LEU A 111 15.21 -14.35 2.16
N ALA A 112 15.90 -13.39 2.75
CA ALA A 112 15.31 -12.53 3.77
C ALA A 112 14.34 -11.52 3.13
N ALA A 113 13.31 -11.13 3.86
CA ALA A 113 12.40 -10.08 3.41
C ALA A 113 13.16 -8.79 3.11
N GLY A 114 12.90 -8.18 1.95
CA GLY A 114 13.60 -6.96 1.49
C GLY A 114 14.92 -7.21 0.76
N THR A 115 15.35 -8.46 0.56
CA THR A 115 16.53 -8.77 -0.26
C THR A 115 16.21 -8.59 -1.73
N GLY A 116 17.02 -7.77 -2.42
CA GLY A 116 16.96 -7.66 -3.88
C GLY A 116 17.48 -8.93 -4.54
N ILE A 117 16.65 -9.57 -5.38
CA ILE A 117 17.00 -10.84 -6.04
C ILE A 117 17.42 -10.69 -7.49
N ALA A 118 16.99 -9.64 -8.14
CA ALA A 118 17.26 -9.35 -9.53
C ALA A 118 17.02 -7.88 -9.82
N LYS A 119 17.54 -7.37 -10.92
CA LYS A 119 17.16 -6.08 -11.49
C LYS A 119 16.33 -6.30 -12.73
N LEU A 120 15.22 -5.60 -12.83
CA LEU A 120 14.38 -5.55 -14.02
C LEU A 120 14.61 -4.24 -14.74
N VAL A 121 15.06 -4.32 -15.99
CA VAL A 121 15.25 -3.16 -16.88
C VAL A 121 14.05 -3.11 -17.83
N ASP A 122 13.24 -2.05 -17.70
CA ASP A 122 12.14 -1.79 -18.62
C ASP A 122 12.68 -1.17 -19.92
N ASN A 123 12.57 -1.93 -20.99
CA ASN A 123 13.03 -1.50 -22.32
C ASN A 123 11.95 -0.74 -23.12
N SER A 124 10.76 -0.54 -22.53
CA SER A 124 9.65 0.11 -23.24
C SER A 124 9.82 1.63 -23.34
N GLN A 125 10.64 2.21 -22.45
CA GLN A 125 10.89 3.64 -22.39
C GLN A 125 12.39 3.90 -22.31
N THR A 126 13.02 4.05 -23.47
CA THR A 126 14.44 4.42 -23.57
C THR A 126 14.55 5.90 -23.88
N TRP A 127 15.37 6.61 -23.13
CA TRP A 127 15.67 8.03 -23.36
C TRP A 127 17.16 8.28 -23.29
N VAL A 128 17.59 9.42 -23.81
CA VAL A 128 18.96 9.92 -23.68
C VAL A 128 19.00 11.06 -22.67
N GLU A 129 19.94 11.02 -21.75
CA GLU A 129 20.27 12.13 -20.88
C GLU A 129 21.54 12.82 -21.39
N ALA A 130 21.36 13.99 -22.02
CA ALA A 130 22.46 14.76 -22.60
C ALA A 130 22.85 15.90 -21.67
N ASN A 131 24.14 15.99 -21.34
CA ASN A 131 24.66 16.99 -20.40
C ASN A 131 25.21 18.23 -21.17
N PHE A 132 24.33 19.19 -21.50
CA PHE A 132 24.70 20.42 -22.20
C PHE A 132 25.39 21.42 -21.27
N LYS A 133 26.31 22.24 -21.84
CA LYS A 133 26.88 23.36 -21.09
C LYS A 133 25.81 24.41 -20.87
N GLU A 134 25.84 25.11 -19.71
CA GLU A 134 24.94 26.21 -19.38
C GLU A 134 24.88 27.27 -20.50
N THR A 135 26.00 27.52 -21.20
CA THR A 135 26.10 28.48 -22.31
C THR A 135 25.40 28.03 -23.61
N GLN A 136 24.97 26.77 -23.69
CA GLN A 136 24.30 26.18 -24.85
C GLN A 136 22.80 26.04 -24.68
N ILE A 137 22.29 26.26 -23.45
CA ILE A 137 20.86 26.01 -23.15
C ILE A 137 19.97 27.14 -23.63
N ALA A 138 20.50 28.34 -23.80
CA ALA A 138 19.70 29.52 -24.14
C ALA A 138 18.84 29.34 -25.41
N ASP A 139 19.32 28.57 -26.37
CA ASP A 139 18.67 28.33 -27.67
C ASP A 139 17.90 26.98 -27.70
N LEU A 140 17.92 26.22 -26.60
CA LEU A 140 17.24 24.93 -26.52
C LEU A 140 15.80 25.12 -25.99
N THR A 141 14.85 24.51 -26.69
CA THR A 141 13.45 24.47 -26.30
C THR A 141 12.88 23.04 -26.41
N PRO A 142 11.92 22.67 -25.55
CA PRO A 142 11.22 21.39 -25.70
C PRO A 142 10.59 21.25 -27.09
N GLY A 143 10.68 20.05 -27.65
CA GLY A 143 10.14 19.73 -28.98
C GLY A 143 11.12 19.90 -30.12
N GLN A 144 12.30 20.46 -29.92
CA GLN A 144 13.32 20.56 -30.99
C GLN A 144 13.81 19.19 -31.45
N PRO A 145 14.04 19.00 -32.76
CA PRO A 145 14.55 17.76 -33.30
C PRO A 145 16.01 17.55 -32.90
N VAL A 146 16.34 16.29 -32.65
CA VAL A 146 17.65 15.87 -32.16
C VAL A 146 18.14 14.68 -33.00
N THR A 147 19.38 14.74 -33.44
CA THR A 147 20.11 13.61 -34.02
C THR A 147 20.99 12.99 -32.91
N ILE A 148 20.91 11.68 -32.77
CA ILE A 148 21.60 10.88 -31.77
C ILE A 148 22.48 9.86 -32.47
N GLU A 149 23.78 9.92 -32.26
CA GLU A 149 24.76 8.93 -32.73
C GLU A 149 25.17 8.04 -31.56
N VAL A 150 25.07 6.73 -31.74
CA VAL A 150 25.41 5.76 -30.68
C VAL A 150 26.84 5.29 -30.84
N ASP A 151 27.72 5.58 -29.91
CA ASP A 151 29.16 5.27 -30.00
C ASP A 151 29.44 3.77 -30.18
N ALA A 152 28.59 2.92 -29.58
CA ALA A 152 28.71 1.46 -29.71
C ALA A 152 28.34 0.92 -31.10
N TYR A 153 27.64 1.72 -31.93
CA TYR A 153 27.13 1.30 -33.23
C TYR A 153 27.47 2.36 -34.30
N PRO A 154 28.74 2.44 -34.77
CA PRO A 154 29.16 3.44 -35.75
C PRO A 154 28.26 3.43 -36.99
N GLY A 155 27.79 4.60 -37.41
CA GLY A 155 26.88 4.78 -38.53
C GLY A 155 25.38 4.55 -38.22
N MET A 156 25.02 4.31 -36.98
CA MET A 156 23.64 4.26 -36.54
C MET A 156 23.21 5.64 -36.00
N GLU A 157 22.42 6.32 -36.81
CA GLU A 157 21.80 7.59 -36.42
C GLU A 157 20.36 7.32 -35.98
N LEU A 158 19.96 7.90 -34.85
CA LEU A 158 18.59 7.88 -34.34
C LEU A 158 18.10 9.31 -34.25
N HIS A 159 16.79 9.46 -34.40
CA HIS A 159 16.13 10.74 -34.23
C HIS A 159 15.37 10.77 -32.90
N GLY A 160 15.29 11.95 -32.32
CA GLY A 160 14.58 12.20 -31.08
C GLY A 160 14.09 13.63 -30.98
N THR A 161 13.47 13.94 -29.87
CA THR A 161 13.02 15.29 -29.55
C THR A 161 13.44 15.67 -28.15
N VAL A 162 13.75 16.94 -27.93
CA VAL A 162 13.98 17.46 -26.57
C VAL A 162 12.69 17.35 -25.79
N ASP A 163 12.72 16.60 -24.68
CA ASP A 163 11.56 16.37 -23.82
C ASP A 163 11.53 17.41 -22.68
N SER A 164 12.58 17.45 -21.88
CA SER A 164 12.61 18.31 -20.68
C SER A 164 14.03 18.65 -20.23
N PHE A 165 14.10 19.70 -19.43
CA PHE A 165 15.35 20.18 -18.81
C PHE A 165 15.30 19.88 -17.31
N ALA A 166 16.44 19.45 -16.75
CA ALA A 166 16.56 19.36 -15.31
C ALA A 166 16.49 20.74 -14.66
N SER A 167 15.77 20.86 -13.58
CA SER A 167 15.63 22.12 -12.83
C SER A 167 16.90 22.55 -12.09
N ALA A 168 17.95 21.71 -12.06
CA ALA A 168 19.21 21.99 -11.42
C ALA A 168 20.39 21.39 -12.20
N THR A 169 21.57 21.97 -11.99
CA THR A 169 22.82 21.46 -12.60
C THR A 169 23.28 20.18 -11.91
N GLY A 170 24.02 19.34 -12.62
CA GLY A 170 24.53 18.07 -12.09
C GLY A 170 25.38 18.21 -10.81
N SER A 171 26.02 19.37 -10.62
CA SER A 171 26.80 19.65 -9.40
C SER A 171 25.95 19.74 -8.13
N GLN A 172 24.67 20.12 -8.22
CA GLN A 172 23.76 20.21 -7.08
C GLN A 172 23.28 18.82 -6.59
N PHE A 173 23.31 17.82 -7.47
CA PHE A 173 22.94 16.44 -7.14
C PHE A 173 24.13 15.57 -6.73
N SER A 174 25.35 16.15 -6.74
CA SER A 174 26.55 15.42 -6.31
C SER A 174 26.55 15.23 -4.79
N LEU A 175 26.84 13.99 -4.35
CA LEU A 175 27.03 13.66 -2.92
C LEU A 175 28.17 14.45 -2.27
N ILE A 176 29.13 14.93 -3.07
CA ILE A 176 30.23 15.79 -2.62
C ILE A 176 30.28 16.99 -3.57
N PRO A 177 29.61 18.12 -3.23
CA PRO A 177 29.71 19.33 -3.99
C PRO A 177 31.17 19.82 -3.99
N ALA A 178 31.69 20.22 -5.14
CA ALA A 178 33.00 20.84 -5.21
C ALA A 178 32.97 22.19 -4.45
N GLN A 179 33.40 22.17 -3.20
CA GLN A 179 33.57 23.39 -2.40
C GLN A 179 35.00 23.92 -2.58
N ASN A 180 35.12 25.11 -3.18
CA ASN A 180 36.37 25.85 -3.19
C ASN A 180 36.62 26.44 -1.77
N ALA A 181 37.14 25.62 -0.85
CA ALA A 181 37.39 25.98 0.54
C ALA A 181 38.59 26.95 0.73
N THR A 182 39.34 27.28 -0.33
CA THR A 182 40.63 28.00 -0.27
C THR A 182 40.56 29.45 -0.75
N GLY A 183 39.39 30.07 -0.83
CA GLY A 183 39.24 31.51 -1.04
C GLY A 183 39.48 32.05 -2.47
N ASN A 184 39.93 31.26 -3.41
CA ASN A 184 40.03 31.64 -4.83
C ASN A 184 38.85 31.06 -5.63
N TRP A 185 37.83 31.89 -5.87
CA TRP A 185 36.64 31.46 -6.63
C TRP A 185 36.98 31.42 -8.12
N VAL A 186 36.83 30.24 -8.72
CA VAL A 186 36.97 30.03 -10.17
C VAL A 186 35.58 29.70 -10.77
N LYS A 187 35.15 30.51 -11.73
CA LYS A 187 33.91 30.25 -12.46
C LYS A 187 34.11 29.03 -13.37
N VAL A 188 33.47 27.90 -13.05
CA VAL A 188 33.40 26.71 -13.88
C VAL A 188 32.05 26.64 -14.58
N VAL A 189 32.05 26.37 -15.90
CA VAL A 189 30.84 26.22 -16.68
C VAL A 189 30.11 24.95 -16.18
N GLN A 190 28.87 25.13 -15.73
CA GLN A 190 28.05 24.06 -15.27
C GLN A 190 27.43 23.28 -16.43
N ARG A 191 27.04 22.03 -16.18
CA ARG A 191 26.29 21.21 -17.12
C ARG A 191 24.87 20.98 -16.61
N VAL A 192 23.90 21.11 -17.51
CA VAL A 192 22.49 20.89 -17.24
C VAL A 192 22.06 19.64 -17.98
N PRO A 193 21.51 18.65 -17.27
CA PRO A 193 20.94 17.48 -17.91
C PRO A 193 19.68 17.83 -18.70
N VAL A 194 19.64 17.37 -19.94
CA VAL A 194 18.49 17.51 -20.84
C VAL A 194 18.03 16.11 -21.22
N ARG A 195 16.77 15.85 -21.03
CA ARG A 195 16.14 14.58 -21.41
C ARG A 195 15.68 14.66 -22.87
N ILE A 196 16.04 13.65 -23.64
CA ILE A 196 15.70 13.52 -25.06
C ILE A 196 14.95 12.22 -25.24
N GLN A 197 13.75 12.31 -25.79
CA GLN A 197 12.91 11.18 -26.14
C GLN A 197 13.36 10.66 -27.52
N ILE A 198 13.67 9.37 -27.61
CA ILE A 198 13.95 8.70 -28.88
C ILE A 198 12.61 8.47 -29.58
N THR A 199 12.51 8.89 -30.86
CA THR A 199 11.29 8.70 -31.67
C THR A 199 11.41 7.50 -32.60
N ASP A 200 12.62 7.12 -32.98
CA ASP A 200 12.88 6.01 -33.84
C ASP A 200 12.87 4.67 -33.11
N THR A 201 12.55 3.61 -33.83
CA THR A 201 12.74 2.25 -33.34
C THR A 201 14.12 1.78 -33.71
N PRO A 202 15.06 1.58 -32.80
CA PRO A 202 16.42 1.20 -33.12
C PRO A 202 16.49 -0.23 -33.69
N ASP A 203 17.25 -0.42 -34.76
CA ASP A 203 17.48 -1.75 -35.38
C ASP A 203 18.29 -2.70 -34.48
N ARG A 204 19.00 -2.15 -33.51
CA ARG A 204 19.80 -2.89 -32.51
C ARG A 204 19.38 -2.53 -31.09
N PRO A 205 19.46 -3.48 -30.17
CA PRO A 205 19.04 -3.21 -28.78
C PRO A 205 19.97 -2.18 -28.13
N LEU A 206 19.40 -1.08 -27.68
CA LEU A 206 20.09 -0.11 -26.83
C LEU A 206 20.17 -0.68 -25.40
N ARG A 207 21.31 -0.42 -24.75
CA ARG A 207 21.53 -0.83 -23.36
C ARG A 207 21.71 0.39 -22.48
N ASP A 208 21.21 0.29 -21.28
CA ASP A 208 21.41 1.34 -20.28
C ASP A 208 22.90 1.59 -20.02
N GLY A 209 23.29 2.87 -19.92
CA GLY A 209 24.67 3.29 -19.75
C GLY A 209 25.51 3.35 -21.02
N MET A 210 24.95 3.18 -22.23
CA MET A 210 25.65 3.44 -23.47
C MET A 210 25.96 4.93 -23.66
N SER A 211 27.15 5.24 -24.18
CA SER A 211 27.53 6.59 -24.58
C SER A 211 26.96 6.95 -25.94
N VAL A 212 26.52 8.19 -26.06
CA VAL A 212 25.95 8.74 -27.28
C VAL A 212 26.43 10.17 -27.51
N SER A 213 26.55 10.57 -28.77
CA SER A 213 26.73 11.96 -29.18
C SER A 213 25.41 12.54 -29.65
N VAL A 214 25.09 13.75 -29.22
CA VAL A 214 23.79 14.39 -29.46
C VAL A 214 24.00 15.72 -30.18
N SER A 215 23.24 15.94 -31.25
CA SER A 215 23.19 17.19 -32.01
C SER A 215 21.75 17.70 -32.07
N VAL A 216 21.48 18.88 -31.51
CA VAL A 216 20.15 19.50 -31.51
C VAL A 216 20.09 20.56 -32.60
N ASP A 217 19.08 20.49 -33.45
CA ASP A 217 18.81 21.55 -34.42
C ASP A 217 18.03 22.68 -33.77
N THR A 218 18.71 23.78 -33.52
CA THR A 218 18.11 24.97 -32.91
C THR A 218 17.46 25.91 -33.93
N GLY A 219 17.58 25.60 -35.25
CA GLY A 219 17.10 26.46 -36.34
C GLY A 219 17.89 27.77 -36.51
N HIS A 220 18.94 28.00 -35.69
CA HIS A 220 19.79 29.18 -35.79
C HIS A 220 21.14 28.83 -36.46
N ASN A 221 21.40 29.42 -37.60
CA ASN A 221 22.73 29.32 -38.24
C ASN A 221 23.71 30.22 -37.52
N ARG A 222 24.79 29.65 -36.98
CA ARG A 222 25.84 30.35 -36.21
C ARG A 222 26.54 31.49 -37.02
N LEU A 223 26.29 31.56 -38.32
CA LEU A 223 26.84 32.56 -39.22
C LEU A 223 26.05 33.87 -39.31
N GLU A 224 24.81 33.90 -38.79
CA GLU A 224 24.00 35.14 -38.78
C GLU A 224 24.37 36.16 -37.67
N GLY A 225 25.13 35.74 -36.67
CA GLY A 225 25.59 36.58 -35.56
C GLY A 225 26.91 37.29 -35.77
N LEU A 226 27.51 37.18 -36.94
CA LEU A 226 28.81 37.81 -37.29
C LEU A 226 28.67 39.00 -38.30
N LYS A 227 27.56 39.77 -38.20
CA LYS A 227 27.41 41.03 -38.88
C LYS A 227 27.43 42.20 -37.89
#